data_aad86fcc00b9720817e62a935a6f5cb1
#
_entry.id   aad86fcc00b9720817e62a935a6f5cb1
#
_cell.length_a   1.000
_cell.length_b   1.000
_cell.length_c   1.000
_cell.angle_alpha   90.00
_cell.angle_beta   90.00
_cell.angle_gamma   90.00
#
_symmetry.space_group_name_H-M   'P 1'
#
loop_
_entity.id
_entity.type
_entity.pdbx_description
1 polymer ?
#
loop_
_entity_poly.entity_id
_entity_poly.type
_entity_poly.pdbx_seq_one_letter_code
_entity_poly.pdbx_strand_id
1 'polypeptide(L)'
;ILNSNALRKFYQKLANLETNPSSQKVNIVHIGDSHIQADLMTNVVRIKLQDTFGNGGRGLIFPHNLARTNGSWDVKFSSNESWNNHRNVSPVNGSNVGLSGILLSSRNDDFAIEVNAKQADNYFNLIKIVTPKNANMFQVATAKKTIVLESDVPKKITHRIKNGEALSIIADKYNVSIAQIKKANGLKSNNIRAGKTLKIPTNEMQKRSISRSEFIPLEMLADDDSHFYRSEEILEKIYLIPNKDEKQFELNGVVLENNKSGILYHNIGVNGAKLSDYNKYPMFFEQLKALQPDLIVVSLGTNESFDHMKSQDYMNLLDVFIQSVKAQNPNAEVLVATPPPSLFKRRYPNTFCADYAKNIIEKAEELNYAVWDLYSQFGGLYGVGRNAQRGLISRDKVHYTKAGYEKQGDLLAEAILNAFQNYKTIKE
;
A
#
# COMPACT_ATOMS: atom_id res chain seq x y z
N ILE A 1 -14.11 -0.32 -23.10
CA ILE A 1 -14.86 -0.81 -21.93
C ILE A 1 -16.16 -1.45 -22.44
N LEU A 2 -16.36 -2.75 -22.12
CA LEU A 2 -17.61 -3.46 -22.38
C LEU A 2 -18.60 -3.20 -21.23
N ASN A 3 -19.92 -3.31 -21.50
CA ASN A 3 -20.99 -2.96 -20.56
C ASN A 3 -20.76 -1.61 -19.85
N SER A 4 -20.35 -0.61 -20.63
CA SER A 4 -19.94 0.72 -20.13
C SER A 4 -21.06 1.46 -19.37
N ASN A 5 -22.32 1.11 -19.60
CA ASN A 5 -23.46 1.68 -18.89
C ASN A 5 -23.43 1.40 -17.38
N ALA A 6 -22.76 0.35 -16.95
CA ALA A 6 -22.54 0.05 -15.52
C ALA A 6 -21.64 1.08 -14.81
N LEU A 7 -21.02 2.03 -15.56
CA LEU A 7 -20.17 3.10 -15.02
C LEU A 7 -20.79 4.50 -15.21
N ARG A 8 -22.11 4.59 -15.35
CA ARG A 8 -22.78 5.85 -15.67
C ARG A 8 -22.62 6.91 -14.58
N LYS A 9 -22.67 6.54 -13.31
CA LYS A 9 -22.50 7.48 -12.19
C LYS A 9 -21.07 7.98 -12.12
N PHE A 10 -20.11 7.11 -12.35
CA PHE A 10 -18.69 7.47 -12.41
C PHE A 10 -18.44 8.49 -13.54
N TYR A 11 -18.94 8.24 -14.75
CA TYR A 11 -18.81 9.19 -15.85
C TYR A 11 -19.51 10.52 -15.57
N GLN A 12 -20.65 10.50 -14.87
CA GLN A 12 -21.31 11.74 -14.45
C GLN A 12 -20.45 12.55 -13.49
N LYS A 13 -19.73 11.89 -12.56
CA LYS A 13 -18.80 12.57 -11.67
C LYS A 13 -17.58 13.15 -12.42
N LEU A 14 -17.06 12.43 -13.42
CA LEU A 14 -16.01 12.97 -14.30
C LEU A 14 -16.49 14.19 -15.08
N ALA A 15 -17.70 14.16 -15.63
CA ALA A 15 -18.28 15.32 -16.33
C ALA A 15 -18.48 16.51 -15.40
N ASN A 16 -18.93 16.28 -14.17
CA ASN A 16 -19.04 17.34 -13.17
C ASN A 16 -17.67 17.94 -12.82
N LEU A 17 -16.63 17.08 -12.74
CA LEU A 17 -15.26 17.53 -12.47
C LEU A 17 -14.70 18.40 -13.60
N GLU A 18 -15.02 18.08 -14.89
CA GLU A 18 -14.65 18.92 -16.04
C GLU A 18 -15.34 20.29 -16.02
N THR A 19 -16.64 20.33 -15.69
CA THR A 19 -17.46 21.54 -15.80
C THR A 19 -17.42 22.44 -14.57
N ASN A 20 -17.21 21.86 -13.40
CA ASN A 20 -17.16 22.57 -12.13
C ASN A 20 -16.04 22.04 -11.23
N PRO A 21 -14.79 22.42 -11.48
CA PRO A 21 -13.62 21.88 -10.79
C PRO A 21 -13.46 22.32 -9.33
N SER A 22 -14.41 23.07 -8.75
CA SER A 22 -14.28 23.57 -7.39
C SER A 22 -14.50 22.45 -6.35
N SER A 23 -13.44 22.07 -5.64
CA SER A 23 -13.44 21.21 -4.45
C SER A 23 -13.94 19.77 -4.63
N GLN A 24 -14.09 19.27 -5.86
CA GLN A 24 -14.56 17.90 -6.10
C GLN A 24 -13.39 16.94 -6.32
N LYS A 25 -13.52 15.74 -5.77
CA LYS A 25 -12.60 14.63 -6.01
C LYS A 25 -13.35 13.44 -6.57
N VAL A 26 -12.70 12.71 -7.46
CA VAL A 26 -13.18 11.42 -7.95
C VAL A 26 -12.18 10.36 -7.53
N ASN A 27 -12.68 9.38 -6.78
CA ASN A 27 -11.88 8.35 -6.15
C ASN A 27 -11.97 7.04 -6.93
N ILE A 28 -10.84 6.56 -7.44
CA ILE A 28 -10.70 5.29 -8.14
C ILE A 28 -9.85 4.37 -7.28
N VAL A 29 -10.37 3.20 -6.92
CA VAL A 29 -9.65 2.19 -6.14
C VAL A 29 -9.35 1.00 -7.01
N HIS A 30 -8.09 0.71 -7.27
CA HIS A 30 -7.63 -0.42 -8.07
C HIS A 30 -7.12 -1.53 -7.16
N ILE A 31 -7.82 -2.66 -7.14
CA ILE A 31 -7.55 -3.82 -6.28
C ILE A 31 -7.00 -4.96 -7.13
N GLY A 32 -5.91 -5.57 -6.70
CA GLY A 32 -5.31 -6.68 -7.42
C GLY A 32 -4.27 -7.47 -6.64
N ASP A 33 -3.44 -8.15 -7.39
CA ASP A 33 -2.36 -9.01 -6.90
C ASP A 33 -0.97 -8.41 -7.13
N SER A 34 0.03 -9.25 -7.46
CA SER A 34 1.40 -8.83 -7.79
C SER A 34 1.50 -7.93 -9.03
N HIS A 35 0.54 -8.00 -9.94
CA HIS A 35 0.48 -7.13 -11.11
C HIS A 35 0.19 -5.67 -10.74
N ILE A 36 -0.43 -5.45 -9.59
CA ILE A 36 -0.84 -4.13 -9.08
C ILE A 36 0.07 -3.62 -7.98
N GLN A 37 0.61 -4.49 -7.11
CA GLN A 37 1.33 -4.10 -5.89
C GLN A 37 2.51 -3.16 -6.15
N ALA A 38 3.26 -3.34 -7.24
CA ALA A 38 4.44 -2.52 -7.56
C ALA A 38 4.11 -1.10 -8.07
N ASP A 39 2.83 -0.78 -8.29
CA ASP A 39 2.34 0.52 -8.79
C ASP A 39 2.90 0.92 -10.17
N LEU A 40 3.39 -0.04 -10.97
CA LEU A 40 3.94 0.26 -12.29
C LEU A 40 2.86 0.59 -13.31
N MET A 41 1.80 -0.21 -13.36
CA MET A 41 0.64 0.00 -14.22
C MET A 41 -0.23 1.14 -13.70
N THR A 42 -0.57 1.10 -12.42
CA THR A 42 -1.49 2.01 -11.75
C THR A 42 -0.95 3.44 -11.68
N ASN A 43 0.37 3.61 -11.58
CA ASN A 43 1.00 4.93 -11.67
C ASN A 43 0.78 5.61 -13.03
N VAL A 44 0.85 4.86 -14.13
CA VAL A 44 0.57 5.39 -15.48
C VAL A 44 -0.89 5.83 -15.61
N VAL A 45 -1.81 4.99 -15.14
CA VAL A 45 -3.25 5.33 -15.14
C VAL A 45 -3.50 6.59 -14.31
N ARG A 46 -2.92 6.66 -13.10
CA ARG A 46 -3.04 7.82 -12.21
C ARG A 46 -2.59 9.10 -12.89
N ILE A 47 -1.38 9.13 -13.45
CA ILE A 47 -0.83 10.31 -14.10
C ILE A 47 -1.73 10.75 -15.27
N LYS A 48 -2.12 9.85 -16.18
CA LYS A 48 -2.94 10.19 -17.33
C LYS A 48 -4.32 10.74 -16.97
N LEU A 49 -4.96 10.14 -15.96
CA LEU A 49 -6.26 10.64 -15.49
C LEU A 49 -6.11 11.96 -14.74
N GLN A 50 -5.04 12.14 -13.95
CA GLN A 50 -4.76 13.39 -13.28
C GLN A 50 -4.38 14.51 -14.25
N ASP A 51 -3.63 14.23 -15.30
CA ASP A 51 -3.34 15.18 -16.36
C ASP A 51 -4.61 15.69 -17.08
N THR A 52 -5.62 14.82 -17.18
CA THR A 52 -6.89 15.16 -17.85
C THR A 52 -7.87 15.88 -16.92
N PHE A 53 -8.01 15.44 -15.67
CA PHE A 53 -9.08 15.87 -14.76
C PHE A 53 -8.57 16.64 -13.52
N GLY A 54 -7.27 16.85 -13.41
CA GLY A 54 -6.65 17.46 -12.24
C GLY A 54 -6.14 16.44 -11.22
N ASN A 55 -5.12 16.86 -10.46
CA ASN A 55 -4.45 16.05 -9.44
C ASN A 55 -5.05 16.34 -8.06
N GLY A 56 -5.85 15.40 -7.52
CA GLY A 56 -6.44 15.47 -6.18
C GLY A 56 -5.51 15.00 -5.05
N GLY A 57 -4.35 14.45 -5.38
CA GLY A 57 -3.36 13.89 -4.45
C GLY A 57 -2.87 12.51 -4.86
N ARG A 58 -1.96 11.96 -4.04
CA ARG A 58 -1.35 10.65 -4.30
C ARG A 58 -2.33 9.48 -4.07
N GLY A 59 -3.29 9.64 -3.17
CA GLY A 59 -4.18 8.59 -2.75
C GLY A 59 -3.56 7.64 -1.73
N LEU A 60 -4.09 6.40 -1.66
CA LEU A 60 -3.64 5.37 -0.73
C LEU A 60 -2.20 4.95 -1.01
N ILE A 61 -1.44 4.88 0.06
CA ILE A 61 -0.08 4.35 0.12
C ILE A 61 0.04 3.40 1.31
N PHE A 62 0.94 2.45 1.22
CA PHE A 62 1.28 1.55 2.31
C PHE A 62 2.80 1.44 2.44
N PRO A 63 3.36 1.31 3.65
CA PRO A 63 4.81 1.18 3.86
C PRO A 63 5.32 -0.23 3.53
N HIS A 64 5.26 -0.61 2.26
CA HIS A 64 5.62 -1.93 1.76
C HIS A 64 7.06 -2.33 2.12
N ASN A 65 8.01 -1.38 2.09
CA ASN A 65 9.39 -1.65 2.48
C ASN A 65 9.52 -2.02 3.97
N LEU A 66 8.71 -1.42 4.85
CA LEU A 66 8.67 -1.79 6.27
C LEU A 66 8.00 -3.17 6.46
N ALA A 67 7.09 -3.55 5.56
CA ALA A 67 6.51 -4.90 5.48
C ALA A 67 7.39 -5.90 4.71
N ARG A 68 8.63 -5.53 4.35
CA ARG A 68 9.61 -6.35 3.64
C ARG A 68 9.08 -6.92 2.32
N THR A 69 8.41 -6.08 1.55
CA THR A 69 7.89 -6.40 0.21
C THR A 69 8.07 -5.22 -0.73
N ASN A 70 7.92 -5.45 -2.04
CA ASN A 70 7.94 -4.38 -3.03
C ASN A 70 6.65 -3.55 -2.97
N GLY A 71 6.70 -2.34 -3.47
CA GLY A 71 5.56 -1.42 -3.54
C GLY A 71 5.91 -0.19 -4.38
N SER A 72 5.10 0.85 -4.29
CA SER A 72 5.35 2.13 -4.94
C SER A 72 6.66 2.76 -4.47
N TRP A 73 7.30 3.51 -5.34
CA TRP A 73 8.61 4.12 -5.10
C TRP A 73 8.55 5.64 -4.88
N ASP A 74 7.41 6.24 -5.18
CA ASP A 74 7.17 7.68 -5.23
C ASP A 74 6.95 8.31 -3.84
N VAL A 75 6.60 7.48 -2.84
CA VAL A 75 6.59 7.86 -1.43
C VAL A 75 7.48 6.90 -0.66
N LYS A 76 8.48 7.45 0.03
CA LYS A 76 9.38 6.66 0.87
C LYS A 76 8.90 6.62 2.31
N PHE A 77 8.89 5.44 2.90
CA PHE A 77 8.72 5.23 4.32
C PHE A 77 10.06 4.84 4.96
N SER A 78 10.39 5.46 6.09
CA SER A 78 11.55 5.11 6.92
C SER A 78 11.09 4.96 8.37
N SER A 79 11.69 4.04 9.11
CA SER A 79 11.36 3.84 10.52
C SER A 79 12.57 3.33 11.32
N ASN A 80 12.64 3.72 12.60
CA ASN A 80 13.57 3.14 13.58
C ASN A 80 13.02 1.87 14.23
N GLU A 81 11.87 1.34 13.79
CA GLU A 81 11.25 0.12 14.31
C GLU A 81 11.37 -1.03 13.31
N SER A 82 11.42 -2.26 13.85
CA SER A 82 11.33 -3.51 13.09
C SER A 82 9.90 -4.03 13.12
N TRP A 83 9.12 -3.65 12.12
CA TRP A 83 7.71 -3.96 12.04
C TRP A 83 7.43 -5.44 11.76
N ASN A 84 6.41 -5.98 12.42
CA ASN A 84 5.76 -7.22 12.02
C ASN A 84 4.77 -6.92 10.88
N ASN A 85 4.57 -7.90 9.99
CA ASN A 85 3.56 -7.78 8.94
C ASN A 85 2.73 -9.05 8.82
N HIS A 86 1.47 -8.89 8.47
CA HIS A 86 0.55 -9.98 8.10
C HIS A 86 -0.10 -9.63 6.79
N ARG A 87 -0.22 -10.60 5.89
CA ARG A 87 -0.83 -10.43 4.56
C ARG A 87 -2.07 -11.31 4.45
N ASN A 88 -3.03 -10.88 3.65
CA ASN A 88 -4.25 -11.64 3.39
C ASN A 88 -3.97 -13.04 2.81
N VAL A 89 -2.89 -13.22 2.03
CA VAL A 89 -2.46 -14.50 1.44
C VAL A 89 -1.93 -15.51 2.47
N SER A 90 -1.51 -15.04 3.63
CA SER A 90 -1.01 -15.89 4.73
C SER A 90 -1.75 -15.53 6.01
N PRO A 91 -3.02 -15.89 6.11
CA PRO A 91 -3.87 -15.45 7.19
C PRO A 91 -3.41 -16.02 8.53
N VAL A 92 -3.34 -15.16 9.52
CA VAL A 92 -3.17 -15.53 10.93
C VAL A 92 -4.52 -15.29 11.61
N ASN A 93 -5.02 -16.30 12.34
CA ASN A 93 -6.27 -16.17 13.06
C ASN A 93 -6.25 -14.96 13.99
N GLY A 94 -7.29 -14.13 13.90
CA GLY A 94 -7.41 -12.90 14.68
C GLY A 94 -6.53 -11.73 14.18
N SER A 95 -5.94 -11.84 13.00
CA SER A 95 -5.20 -10.74 12.38
C SER A 95 -6.15 -9.67 11.84
N ASN A 96 -5.85 -8.39 12.12
CA ASN A 96 -6.60 -7.23 11.67
C ASN A 96 -6.13 -6.75 10.28
N VAL A 97 -5.97 -7.65 9.33
CA VAL A 97 -5.66 -7.28 7.93
C VAL A 97 -6.87 -6.53 7.37
N GLY A 98 -6.63 -5.32 6.87
CA GLY A 98 -7.65 -4.40 6.37
C GLY A 98 -7.30 -3.82 5.01
N LEU A 99 -7.49 -2.52 4.87
CA LEU A 99 -7.53 -1.75 3.61
C LEU A 99 -6.45 -2.08 2.59
N SER A 100 -5.19 -2.23 2.99
CA SER A 100 -4.09 -2.52 2.05
C SER A 100 -3.92 -4.02 1.75
N GLY A 101 -4.76 -4.90 2.31
CA GLY A 101 -4.53 -6.35 2.29
C GLY A 101 -3.29 -6.79 3.05
N ILE A 102 -2.61 -5.85 3.71
CA ILE A 102 -1.43 -6.04 4.54
C ILE A 102 -1.62 -5.24 5.82
N LEU A 103 -1.22 -5.82 6.95
CA LEU A 103 -1.18 -5.17 8.25
C LEU A 103 0.28 -4.98 8.66
N LEU A 104 0.65 -3.77 9.10
CA LEU A 104 1.88 -3.51 9.84
C LEU A 104 1.57 -3.42 11.32
N SER A 105 2.37 -4.07 12.18
CA SER A 105 2.13 -4.04 13.63
C SER A 105 3.41 -3.98 14.46
N SER A 106 3.35 -3.30 15.61
CA SER A 106 4.36 -3.29 16.67
C SER A 106 3.71 -3.16 18.04
N ARG A 107 4.43 -3.59 19.08
CA ARG A 107 4.13 -3.34 20.50
C ARG A 107 5.14 -2.40 21.16
N ASN A 108 6.13 -1.96 20.39
CA ASN A 108 7.08 -0.96 20.85
C ASN A 108 6.46 0.43 20.70
N ASP A 109 6.56 1.27 21.71
CA ASP A 109 6.05 2.65 21.75
C ASP A 109 7.16 3.71 21.53
N ASP A 110 8.38 3.28 21.15
CA ASP A 110 9.53 4.13 20.84
C ASP A 110 9.86 4.06 19.35
N PHE A 111 8.91 4.46 18.49
CA PHE A 111 9.11 4.51 17.06
C PHE A 111 8.70 5.84 16.44
N ALA A 112 9.20 6.07 15.25
CA ALA A 112 8.63 7.01 14.28
C ALA A 112 8.60 6.36 12.90
N ILE A 113 7.60 6.70 12.10
CA ILE A 113 7.54 6.42 10.67
C ILE A 113 7.62 7.76 9.94
N GLU A 114 8.65 7.97 9.14
CA GLU A 114 8.73 9.09 8.20
C GLU A 114 7.94 8.73 6.93
N VAL A 115 7.02 9.60 6.53
CA VAL A 115 6.31 9.57 5.25
C VAL A 115 6.87 10.71 4.41
N ASN A 116 7.53 10.39 3.29
CA ASN A 116 8.26 11.35 2.47
C ASN A 116 7.89 11.17 0.99
N ALA A 117 7.09 12.12 0.46
CA ALA A 117 6.76 12.22 -0.95
C ALA A 117 7.99 12.67 -1.74
N LYS A 118 8.37 11.91 -2.79
CA LYS A 118 9.61 12.14 -3.54
C LYS A 118 9.46 13.14 -4.69
N GLN A 119 8.24 13.40 -5.09
CA GLN A 119 7.91 14.26 -6.24
C GLN A 119 6.87 15.28 -5.82
N ALA A 120 6.98 16.49 -6.36
CA ALA A 120 6.08 17.62 -6.05
C ALA A 120 4.60 17.28 -6.34
N ASP A 121 4.34 16.47 -7.36
CA ASP A 121 2.98 16.04 -7.72
C ASP A 121 2.32 15.16 -6.64
N ASN A 122 3.10 14.61 -5.73
CA ASN A 122 2.65 13.79 -4.60
C ASN A 122 2.67 14.54 -3.26
N TYR A 123 3.03 15.83 -3.24
CA TYR A 123 2.94 16.65 -2.03
C TYR A 123 1.49 16.82 -1.61
N PHE A 124 1.26 16.95 -0.32
CA PHE A 124 -0.06 16.81 0.28
C PHE A 124 -0.37 17.90 1.32
N ASN A 125 -1.64 18.16 1.51
CA ASN A 125 -2.16 18.99 2.59
C ASN A 125 -2.94 18.18 3.62
N LEU A 126 -3.32 16.95 3.27
CA LEU A 126 -4.10 16.06 4.11
C LEU A 126 -3.42 14.70 4.16
N ILE A 127 -3.22 14.19 5.36
CA ILE A 127 -2.83 12.80 5.62
C ILE A 127 -3.92 12.13 6.46
N LYS A 128 -4.46 11.00 5.95
CA LYS A 128 -5.37 10.12 6.70
C LYS A 128 -4.64 8.86 7.11
N ILE A 129 -4.92 8.35 8.29
CA ILE A 129 -4.35 7.13 8.84
C ILE A 129 -5.50 6.16 9.07
N VAL A 130 -5.43 4.99 8.43
CA VAL A 130 -6.43 3.93 8.56
C VAL A 130 -5.87 2.83 9.45
N THR A 131 -6.58 2.57 10.53
CA THR A 131 -6.23 1.58 11.57
C THR A 131 -7.39 0.64 11.82
N PRO A 132 -7.17 -0.55 12.40
CA PRO A 132 -8.27 -1.42 12.77
C PRO A 132 -9.29 -0.73 13.68
N LYS A 133 -10.58 -0.83 13.30
CA LYS A 133 -11.70 -0.24 14.05
C LYS A 133 -11.56 1.27 14.31
N ASN A 134 -10.86 1.95 13.42
CA ASN A 134 -10.54 3.39 13.52
C ASN A 134 -9.93 3.78 14.89
N ALA A 135 -9.09 2.91 15.47
CA ALA A 135 -8.43 3.19 16.75
C ALA A 135 -7.34 4.26 16.59
N ASN A 136 -7.27 5.20 17.54
CA ASN A 136 -6.31 6.31 17.52
C ASN A 136 -4.91 5.87 17.96
N MET A 137 -4.26 5.03 17.15
CA MET A 137 -2.97 4.41 17.47
C MET A 137 -1.76 5.29 17.17
N PHE A 138 -1.91 6.24 16.24
CA PHE A 138 -0.82 7.09 15.76
C PHE A 138 -1.15 8.56 15.93
N GLN A 139 -0.10 9.35 16.12
CA GLN A 139 -0.16 10.80 16.10
C GLN A 139 0.71 11.32 14.97
N VAL A 140 0.20 12.28 14.20
CA VAL A 140 0.98 12.99 13.19
C VAL A 140 1.87 14.01 13.86
N ALA A 141 3.10 14.16 13.37
CA ALA A 141 4.08 15.10 13.93
C ALA A 141 5.00 15.69 12.86
N THR A 142 5.53 16.88 13.14
CA THR A 142 6.72 17.43 12.46
C THR A 142 7.95 17.20 13.31
N ALA A 143 9.14 17.40 12.74
CA ALA A 143 10.41 17.28 13.46
C ALA A 143 11.09 18.64 13.61
N LYS A 144 11.70 18.88 14.77
CA LYS A 144 12.45 20.11 15.06
C LYS A 144 13.72 20.26 14.21
N LYS A 145 14.24 19.14 13.70
CA LYS A 145 15.46 19.05 12.88
C LYS A 145 15.39 17.83 11.99
N THR A 146 16.29 17.70 11.03
CA THR A 146 16.43 16.50 10.22
C THR A 146 16.74 15.28 11.10
N ILE A 147 15.92 14.25 11.01
CA ILE A 147 16.04 13.00 11.76
C ILE A 147 16.42 11.87 10.78
N VAL A 148 17.42 11.07 11.15
CA VAL A 148 17.80 9.85 10.42
C VAL A 148 17.25 8.65 11.20
N LEU A 149 16.16 8.05 10.67
CA LEU A 149 15.47 6.92 11.30
C LEU A 149 16.17 5.58 11.07
N GLU A 150 16.78 5.39 9.91
CA GLU A 150 17.37 4.11 9.47
C GLU A 150 18.82 3.89 9.95
N SER A 151 19.27 4.59 11.00
CA SER A 151 20.61 4.38 11.55
C SER A 151 20.61 3.24 12.55
N ASP A 152 21.55 2.31 12.36
CA ASP A 152 21.83 1.26 13.34
C ASP A 152 22.94 1.70 14.28
N VAL A 153 22.79 1.37 15.57
CA VAL A 153 23.77 1.62 16.61
C VAL A 153 24.06 0.32 17.36
N PRO A 154 25.28 0.15 17.91
CA PRO A 154 25.57 -1.01 18.74
C PRO A 154 24.59 -1.09 19.91
N LYS A 155 23.95 -2.24 20.08
CA LYS A 155 23.09 -2.53 21.22
C LYS A 155 23.91 -2.46 22.49
N LYS A 156 23.39 -1.78 23.51
CA LYS A 156 24.04 -1.65 24.82
C LYS A 156 23.23 -2.38 25.86
N ILE A 157 23.89 -3.25 26.65
CA ILE A 157 23.29 -3.88 27.82
C ILE A 157 23.77 -3.18 29.08
N THR A 158 22.98 -3.21 30.14
CA THR A 158 23.36 -2.63 31.43
C THR A 158 23.98 -3.72 32.29
N HIS A 159 25.21 -3.48 32.78
CA HIS A 159 25.90 -4.32 33.73
C HIS A 159 26.05 -3.62 35.07
N ARG A 160 25.60 -4.23 36.17
CA ARG A 160 25.83 -3.73 37.52
C ARG A 160 27.14 -4.29 38.04
N ILE A 161 28.06 -3.39 38.34
CA ILE A 161 29.43 -3.74 38.80
C ILE A 161 29.32 -4.45 40.14
N LYS A 162 29.93 -5.64 40.26
CA LYS A 162 30.01 -6.42 41.49
C LYS A 162 31.33 -6.09 42.22
N ASN A 163 31.37 -6.44 43.52
CA ASN A 163 32.62 -6.31 44.28
C ASN A 163 33.71 -7.18 43.64
N GLY A 164 34.92 -6.60 43.47
CA GLY A 164 36.07 -7.25 42.86
C GLY A 164 36.09 -7.27 41.33
N GLU A 165 35.08 -6.76 40.65
CA GLU A 165 35.12 -6.65 39.18
C GLU A 165 35.98 -5.46 38.73
N ALA A 166 36.89 -5.71 37.81
CA ALA A 166 37.64 -4.71 37.06
C ALA A 166 37.07 -4.57 35.63
N LEU A 167 37.37 -3.45 34.95
CA LEU A 167 36.92 -3.25 33.54
C LEU A 167 37.44 -4.36 32.62
N SER A 168 38.61 -4.96 32.87
CA SER A 168 39.14 -6.09 32.10
C SER A 168 38.24 -7.33 32.22
N ILE A 169 37.85 -7.68 33.45
CA ILE A 169 36.97 -8.83 33.72
C ILE A 169 35.62 -8.64 33.03
N ILE A 170 35.07 -7.41 33.09
CA ILE A 170 33.79 -7.09 32.44
C ILE A 170 33.96 -7.12 30.92
N ALA A 171 35.06 -6.60 30.39
CA ALA A 171 35.35 -6.62 28.96
C ALA A 171 35.43 -8.04 28.40
N ASP A 172 36.18 -8.92 29.10
CA ASP A 172 36.26 -10.34 28.72
C ASP A 172 34.95 -11.06 28.81
N LYS A 173 34.16 -10.83 29.87
CA LYS A 173 32.84 -11.42 30.06
C LYS A 173 31.88 -11.13 28.90
N TYR A 174 31.93 -9.95 28.31
CA TYR A 174 31.04 -9.51 27.25
C TYR A 174 31.70 -9.49 25.87
N ASN A 175 32.92 -10.00 25.75
CA ASN A 175 33.71 -10.02 24.52
C ASN A 175 33.77 -8.64 23.82
N VAL A 176 34.12 -7.61 24.62
CA VAL A 176 34.29 -6.23 24.17
C VAL A 176 35.60 -5.66 24.71
N SER A 177 36.16 -4.60 24.10
CA SER A 177 37.34 -3.96 24.60
C SER A 177 37.03 -2.99 25.76
N ILE A 178 38.04 -2.78 26.66
CA ILE A 178 37.97 -1.76 27.71
C ILE A 178 37.69 -0.38 27.08
N ALA A 179 38.31 -0.08 25.93
CA ALA A 179 38.12 1.18 25.23
C ALA A 179 36.67 1.39 24.82
N GLN A 180 35.99 0.34 24.33
CA GLN A 180 34.59 0.39 23.98
C GLN A 180 33.66 0.64 25.20
N ILE A 181 33.96 -0.01 26.34
CA ILE A 181 33.22 0.23 27.59
C ILE A 181 33.44 1.68 28.05
N LYS A 182 34.68 2.16 28.07
CA LYS A 182 35.00 3.54 28.45
C LYS A 182 34.28 4.55 27.57
N LYS A 183 34.33 4.39 26.25
CA LYS A 183 33.64 5.25 25.29
C LYS A 183 32.14 5.26 25.53
N ALA A 184 31.53 4.09 25.77
CA ALA A 184 30.08 3.96 25.98
C ALA A 184 29.60 4.63 27.29
N ASN A 185 30.49 4.82 28.27
CA ASN A 185 30.18 5.38 29.60
C ASN A 185 30.82 6.73 29.87
N GLY A 186 31.60 7.31 28.95
CA GLY A 186 32.31 8.56 29.14
C GLY A 186 33.42 8.47 30.20
N LEU A 187 34.00 7.27 30.44
CA LEU A 187 34.99 7.05 31.47
C LEU A 187 36.38 7.55 31.01
N LYS A 188 36.99 8.40 31.81
CA LYS A 188 38.35 8.90 31.57
C LYS A 188 39.46 7.95 32.10
N SER A 189 39.14 7.10 33.09
CA SER A 189 40.07 6.13 33.69
C SER A 189 39.46 4.73 33.73
N ASN A 190 40.21 3.72 34.18
CA ASN A 190 39.72 2.36 34.38
C ASN A 190 39.07 2.14 35.76
N ASN A 191 39.03 3.19 36.59
CA ASN A 191 38.47 3.08 37.94
C ASN A 191 36.93 3.01 37.87
N ILE A 192 36.42 1.92 38.42
CA ILE A 192 34.98 1.68 38.53
C ILE A 192 34.61 1.38 39.99
N ARG A 193 33.35 1.57 40.36
CA ARG A 193 32.88 1.31 41.75
C ARG A 193 31.78 0.27 41.74
N ALA A 194 31.88 -0.72 42.61
CA ALA A 194 30.83 -1.68 42.84
C ALA A 194 29.46 -1.01 43.13
N GLY A 195 28.39 -1.61 42.67
CA GLY A 195 27.02 -1.10 42.79
C GLY A 195 26.63 -0.07 41.74
N LYS A 196 27.55 0.52 40.99
CA LYS A 196 27.26 1.38 39.86
C LYS A 196 26.96 0.53 38.61
N THR A 197 26.32 1.14 37.60
CA THR A 197 25.97 0.49 36.33
C THR A 197 26.89 0.99 35.21
N LEU A 198 27.22 0.08 34.30
CA LEU A 198 27.93 0.35 33.06
C LEU A 198 27.04 -0.03 31.86
N LYS A 199 27.06 0.80 30.82
CA LYS A 199 26.58 0.45 29.50
C LYS A 199 27.66 -0.33 28.76
N ILE A 200 27.37 -1.57 28.42
CA ILE A 200 28.29 -2.46 27.70
C ILE A 200 27.79 -2.52 26.23
N PRO A 201 28.58 -2.04 25.26
CA PRO A 201 28.24 -2.22 23.86
C PRO A 201 28.32 -3.71 23.50
N THR A 202 27.41 -4.17 22.65
CA THR A 202 27.48 -5.54 22.12
C THR A 202 27.84 -5.49 20.64
N ASN A 203 28.15 -6.66 20.05
CA ASN A 203 28.29 -6.78 18.58
C ASN A 203 26.98 -6.83 17.85
N GLU A 204 25.87 -6.88 18.58
CA GLU A 204 24.53 -6.78 18.00
C GLU A 204 24.20 -5.32 17.65
N MET A 205 23.62 -5.11 16.50
CA MET A 205 23.12 -3.80 16.10
C MET A 205 21.64 -3.68 16.44
N GLN A 206 21.21 -2.51 16.83
CA GLN A 206 19.79 -2.16 17.02
C GLN A 206 19.50 -0.83 16.37
N LYS A 207 18.24 -0.62 16.01
CA LYS A 207 17.79 0.69 15.51
C LYS A 207 18.04 1.76 16.60
N ARG A 208 18.42 2.95 16.15
CA ARG A 208 18.63 4.09 17.05
C ARG A 208 17.30 4.52 17.66
N SER A 209 17.21 4.58 18.98
CA SER A 209 16.10 5.24 19.68
C SER A 209 16.14 6.75 19.42
N ILE A 210 14.98 7.34 19.16
CA ILE A 210 14.82 8.76 18.89
C ILE A 210 13.84 9.32 19.92
N SER A 211 14.33 10.32 20.69
CA SER A 211 13.49 10.90 21.72
C SER A 211 12.20 11.50 21.13
N ARG A 212 11.07 11.23 21.76
CA ARG A 212 9.79 11.86 21.39
C ARG A 212 9.87 13.40 21.41
N SER A 213 10.75 13.98 22.22
CA SER A 213 10.97 15.45 22.30
C SER A 213 11.55 16.05 21.01
N GLU A 214 12.08 15.22 20.09
CA GLU A 214 12.53 15.65 18.76
C GLU A 214 11.35 15.98 17.84
N PHE A 215 10.15 15.50 18.17
CA PHE A 215 8.93 15.70 17.38
C PHE A 215 8.04 16.76 18.00
N ILE A 216 7.28 17.43 17.15
CA ILE A 216 6.19 18.36 17.52
C ILE A 216 4.90 17.69 17.06
N PRO A 217 4.11 17.11 17.99
CA PRO A 217 2.82 16.54 17.66
C PRO A 217 1.87 17.60 17.10
N LEU A 218 1.06 17.21 16.13
CA LEU A 218 0.04 18.03 15.50
C LEU A 218 -1.35 17.60 15.95
N GLU A 219 -2.28 18.52 16.02
CA GLU A 219 -3.65 18.22 16.38
C GLU A 219 -4.32 17.42 15.26
N MET A 220 -4.86 16.26 15.60
CA MET A 220 -5.53 15.38 14.66
C MET A 220 -7.04 15.48 14.82
N LEU A 221 -7.74 15.35 13.72
CA LEU A 221 -9.18 15.19 13.62
C LEU A 221 -9.51 13.72 13.32
N ALA A 222 -10.77 13.34 13.49
CA ALA A 222 -11.26 12.02 13.13
C ALA A 222 -12.60 12.13 12.40
N ASP A 223 -12.81 11.22 11.48
CA ASP A 223 -14.11 10.87 10.92
C ASP A 223 -14.44 9.40 11.28
N ASP A 224 -15.52 8.86 10.73
CA ASP A 224 -15.96 7.49 11.05
C ASP A 224 -14.95 6.41 10.59
N ASP A 225 -14.11 6.70 9.62
CA ASP A 225 -13.28 5.72 8.91
C ASP A 225 -11.77 5.96 9.08
N SER A 226 -11.35 7.16 9.55
CA SER A 226 -9.93 7.52 9.66
C SER A 226 -9.65 8.59 10.73
N HIS A 227 -8.39 8.63 11.19
CA HIS A 227 -7.82 9.79 11.87
C HIS A 227 -6.98 10.56 10.87
N PHE A 228 -7.05 11.89 10.87
CA PHE A 228 -6.38 12.69 9.86
C PHE A 228 -5.82 14.01 10.41
N TYR A 229 -4.81 14.52 9.70
CA TYR A 229 -4.28 15.87 9.89
C TYR A 229 -4.42 16.64 8.59
N ARG A 230 -4.87 17.89 8.68
CA ARG A 230 -4.97 18.82 7.55
C ARG A 230 -4.05 20.01 7.80
N SER A 231 -3.17 20.30 6.83
CA SER A 231 -2.28 21.45 6.81
C SER A 231 -2.82 22.54 5.88
N GLU A 232 -2.63 23.79 6.25
CA GLU A 232 -2.83 24.92 5.32
C GLU A 232 -1.74 24.96 4.25
N GLU A 233 -0.51 24.60 4.62
CA GLU A 233 0.64 24.55 3.72
C GLU A 233 0.77 23.14 3.09
N ILE A 234 1.37 23.13 1.90
CA ILE A 234 1.69 21.87 1.23
C ILE A 234 2.92 21.22 1.88
N LEU A 235 2.83 19.94 2.14
CA LEU A 235 3.84 19.15 2.83
C LEU A 235 4.49 18.14 1.87
N GLU A 236 5.80 17.99 1.94
CA GLU A 236 6.54 16.91 1.29
C GLU A 236 6.79 15.74 2.25
N LYS A 237 6.85 16.03 3.57
CA LYS A 237 7.25 15.08 4.59
C LYS A 237 6.53 15.30 5.90
N ILE A 238 6.21 14.19 6.58
CA ILE A 238 5.62 14.18 7.92
C ILE A 238 6.01 12.90 8.66
N TYR A 239 5.78 12.85 9.96
CA TYR A 239 6.07 11.70 10.81
C TYR A 239 4.78 11.17 11.45
N LEU A 240 4.70 9.83 11.55
CA LEU A 240 3.75 9.13 12.41
C LEU A 240 4.51 8.65 13.63
N ILE A 241 4.06 9.03 14.81
CA ILE A 241 4.62 8.63 16.09
C ILE A 241 3.54 7.91 16.90
N PRO A 242 3.91 7.07 17.91
CA PRO A 242 2.91 6.35 18.70
C PRO A 242 2.01 7.31 19.49
N ASN A 243 0.72 7.03 19.55
CA ASN A 243 -0.13 7.64 20.56
C ASN A 243 0.25 7.09 21.94
N LYS A 244 0.36 7.96 22.95
CA LYS A 244 0.86 7.60 24.30
C LYS A 244 -0.05 6.64 25.07
N ASP A 245 -1.33 6.65 24.75
CA ASP A 245 -2.33 5.88 25.47
C ASP A 245 -2.47 4.44 24.95
N GLU A 246 -1.77 4.13 23.83
CA GLU A 246 -1.83 2.84 23.16
C GLU A 246 -0.60 1.97 23.48
N LYS A 247 -0.80 0.65 23.45
CA LYS A 247 0.25 -0.36 23.67
C LYS A 247 0.45 -1.30 22.49
N GLN A 248 -0.42 -1.21 21.51
CA GLN A 248 -0.36 -1.97 20.27
C GLN A 248 -0.62 -1.01 19.12
N PHE A 249 0.20 -1.07 18.10
CA PHE A 249 0.17 -0.19 16.95
C PHE A 249 -0.04 -1.02 15.71
N GLU A 250 -1.10 -0.73 14.98
CA GLU A 250 -1.51 -1.44 13.79
C GLU A 250 -1.89 -0.44 12.70
N LEU A 251 -1.28 -0.59 11.52
CA LEU A 251 -1.48 0.29 10.37
C LEU A 251 -2.00 -0.51 9.18
N ASN A 252 -3.16 -0.10 8.66
CA ASN A 252 -3.78 -0.68 7.46
C ASN A 252 -3.57 0.19 6.21
N GLY A 253 -3.25 1.47 6.34
CA GLY A 253 -2.98 2.34 5.21
C GLY A 253 -2.81 3.80 5.60
N VAL A 254 -2.25 4.55 4.68
CA VAL A 254 -2.11 6.01 4.76
C VAL A 254 -2.62 6.61 3.46
N VAL A 255 -3.41 7.68 3.53
CA VAL A 255 -3.90 8.38 2.34
C VAL A 255 -3.32 9.78 2.30
N LEU A 256 -2.72 10.16 1.18
CA LEU A 256 -2.20 11.51 0.95
C LEU A 256 -3.06 12.22 -0.08
N GLU A 257 -3.61 13.37 0.31
CA GLU A 257 -4.42 14.21 -0.55
C GLU A 257 -3.88 15.65 -0.56
N ASN A 258 -4.13 16.35 -1.63
CA ASN A 258 -3.96 17.81 -1.66
C ASN A 258 -5.35 18.50 -1.62
N ASN A 259 -5.37 19.82 -1.56
CA ASN A 259 -6.61 20.59 -1.50
C ASN A 259 -7.18 20.99 -2.89
N LYS A 260 -6.63 20.42 -3.97
CA LYS A 260 -7.10 20.65 -5.34
C LYS A 260 -8.18 19.64 -5.71
N SER A 261 -9.05 20.04 -6.62
CA SER A 261 -9.98 19.12 -7.30
C SER A 261 -9.22 18.17 -8.23
N GLY A 262 -9.78 17.01 -8.49
CA GLY A 262 -9.18 16.07 -9.43
C GLY A 262 -9.35 14.60 -9.01
N ILE A 263 -8.54 13.77 -9.64
CA ILE A 263 -8.54 12.33 -9.43
C ILE A 263 -7.66 11.96 -8.23
N LEU A 264 -8.19 11.08 -7.38
CA LEU A 264 -7.45 10.24 -6.44
C LEU A 264 -7.46 8.80 -6.94
N TYR A 265 -6.28 8.28 -7.25
CA TYR A 265 -6.15 6.89 -7.73
C TYR A 265 -5.42 6.05 -6.69
N HIS A 266 -6.17 5.22 -6.00
CA HIS A 266 -5.71 4.37 -4.92
C HIS A 266 -5.28 3.01 -5.45
N ASN A 267 -4.11 2.54 -5.05
CA ASN A 267 -3.55 1.26 -5.42
C ASN A 267 -3.58 0.30 -4.23
N ILE A 268 -4.22 -0.84 -4.40
CA ILE A 268 -4.25 -1.95 -3.44
C ILE A 268 -3.81 -3.22 -4.17
N GLY A 269 -2.60 -3.68 -3.90
CA GLY A 269 -2.08 -4.91 -4.47
C GLY A 269 -1.37 -5.76 -3.43
N VAL A 270 -1.55 -7.08 -3.48
CA VAL A 270 -0.84 -8.02 -2.61
C VAL A 270 -0.30 -9.17 -3.44
N ASN A 271 1.02 -9.37 -3.40
CA ASN A 271 1.68 -10.45 -4.14
C ASN A 271 1.07 -11.82 -3.79
N GLY A 272 0.60 -12.52 -4.81
CA GLY A 272 0.00 -13.85 -4.67
C GLY A 272 -1.48 -13.85 -4.29
N ALA A 273 -2.11 -12.69 -4.10
CA ALA A 273 -3.49 -12.60 -3.65
C ALA A 273 -4.50 -13.13 -4.68
N LYS A 274 -5.56 -13.69 -4.17
CA LYS A 274 -6.74 -14.21 -4.85
C LYS A 274 -7.99 -13.51 -4.31
N LEU A 275 -9.10 -13.59 -5.03
CA LEU A 275 -10.41 -13.11 -4.55
C LEU A 275 -10.75 -13.70 -3.18
N SER A 276 -10.50 -15.00 -2.99
CA SER A 276 -10.72 -15.70 -1.71
C SER A 276 -9.90 -15.13 -0.56
N ASP A 277 -8.73 -14.55 -0.83
CA ASP A 277 -7.86 -13.98 0.20
C ASP A 277 -8.41 -12.63 0.69
N TYR A 278 -9.00 -11.81 -0.18
CA TYR A 278 -9.71 -10.61 0.21
C TYR A 278 -11.05 -10.93 0.90
N ASN A 279 -11.82 -11.90 0.36
CA ASN A 279 -13.14 -12.27 0.87
C ASN A 279 -13.10 -12.81 2.33
N LYS A 280 -11.95 -13.30 2.80
CA LYS A 280 -11.75 -13.73 4.20
C LYS A 280 -11.74 -12.59 5.22
N TYR A 281 -11.56 -11.34 4.79
CA TYR A 281 -11.37 -10.20 5.68
C TYR A 281 -12.48 -9.16 5.53
N PRO A 282 -13.57 -9.24 6.31
CA PRO A 282 -14.65 -8.24 6.27
C PRO A 282 -14.15 -6.82 6.49
N MET A 283 -13.16 -6.63 7.37
CA MET A 283 -12.55 -5.32 7.66
C MET A 283 -11.95 -4.67 6.40
N PHE A 284 -11.47 -5.45 5.41
CA PHE A 284 -11.00 -4.92 4.14
C PHE A 284 -12.11 -4.11 3.44
N PHE A 285 -13.31 -4.68 3.34
CA PHE A 285 -14.45 -4.04 2.69
C PHE A 285 -15.00 -2.87 3.50
N GLU A 286 -15.02 -2.99 4.83
CA GLU A 286 -15.42 -1.91 5.75
C GLU A 286 -14.52 -0.70 5.61
N GLN A 287 -13.20 -0.91 5.57
CA GLN A 287 -12.22 0.17 5.48
C GLN A 287 -12.12 0.82 4.08
N LEU A 288 -12.66 0.20 3.02
CA LEU A 288 -12.77 0.85 1.71
C LEU A 288 -13.53 2.17 1.78
N LYS A 289 -14.44 2.36 2.76
CA LYS A 289 -15.18 3.61 3.00
C LYS A 289 -14.25 4.81 3.24
N ALA A 290 -13.09 4.59 3.87
CA ALA A 290 -12.10 5.64 4.10
C ALA A 290 -11.59 6.28 2.79
N LEU A 291 -11.70 5.54 1.66
CA LEU A 291 -11.31 6.01 0.33
C LEU A 291 -12.49 6.62 -0.46
N GLN A 292 -13.72 6.50 0.03
CA GLN A 292 -14.94 7.01 -0.62
C GLN A 292 -15.00 6.67 -2.12
N PRO A 293 -14.91 5.39 -2.53
CA PRO A 293 -14.71 5.01 -3.92
C PRO A 293 -15.91 5.39 -4.80
N ASP A 294 -15.61 5.98 -5.95
CA ASP A 294 -16.56 6.21 -7.05
C ASP A 294 -16.49 5.07 -8.08
N LEU A 295 -15.27 4.58 -8.31
CA LEU A 295 -14.99 3.42 -9.14
C LEU A 295 -14.07 2.46 -8.41
N ILE A 296 -14.40 1.17 -8.44
CA ILE A 296 -13.51 0.09 -8.01
C ILE A 296 -13.12 -0.72 -9.23
N VAL A 297 -11.81 -0.79 -9.49
CA VAL A 297 -11.23 -1.63 -10.54
C VAL A 297 -10.72 -2.92 -9.88
N VAL A 298 -11.14 -4.08 -10.39
CA VAL A 298 -10.74 -5.40 -9.88
C VAL A 298 -9.87 -6.09 -10.91
N SER A 299 -8.60 -6.37 -10.56
CA SER A 299 -7.60 -7.03 -11.42
C SER A 299 -7.03 -8.25 -10.71
N LEU A 300 -7.83 -9.32 -10.64
CA LEU A 300 -7.51 -10.62 -10.02
C LEU A 300 -7.80 -11.77 -11.00
N GLY A 301 -7.31 -12.96 -10.72
CA GLY A 301 -7.53 -14.15 -11.55
C GLY A 301 -6.24 -14.86 -11.95
N THR A 302 -5.09 -14.18 -11.94
CA THR A 302 -3.81 -14.82 -12.29
C THR A 302 -3.49 -15.94 -11.31
N ASN A 303 -3.54 -15.70 -10.02
CA ASN A 303 -3.18 -16.70 -9.00
C ASN A 303 -4.20 -17.85 -8.94
N GLU A 304 -5.49 -17.56 -9.06
CA GLU A 304 -6.54 -18.58 -9.16
C GLU A 304 -6.31 -19.51 -10.36
N SER A 305 -5.86 -18.96 -11.50
CA SER A 305 -5.56 -19.74 -12.69
C SER A 305 -4.41 -20.72 -12.47
N PHE A 306 -3.38 -20.31 -11.71
CA PHE A 306 -2.25 -21.16 -11.36
C PHE A 306 -2.61 -22.23 -10.33
N ASP A 307 -3.63 -22.02 -9.53
CA ASP A 307 -4.25 -23.04 -8.66
C ASP A 307 -5.20 -23.98 -9.43
N HIS A 308 -5.34 -23.82 -10.73
CA HIS A 308 -6.27 -24.56 -11.59
C HIS A 308 -7.73 -24.46 -11.15
N MET A 309 -8.13 -23.31 -10.58
CA MET A 309 -9.50 -23.07 -10.16
C MET A 309 -10.44 -23.09 -11.37
N LYS A 310 -11.55 -23.80 -11.28
CA LYS A 310 -12.57 -23.81 -12.34
C LYS A 310 -13.17 -22.40 -12.49
N SER A 311 -13.54 -22.04 -13.70
CA SER A 311 -14.10 -20.69 -13.96
C SER A 311 -15.40 -20.43 -13.20
N GLN A 312 -16.23 -21.41 -12.96
CA GLN A 312 -17.43 -21.25 -12.14
C GLN A 312 -17.11 -20.88 -10.69
N ASP A 313 -16.10 -21.53 -10.09
CA ASP A 313 -15.67 -21.24 -8.71
C ASP A 313 -15.06 -19.84 -8.63
N TYR A 314 -14.28 -19.45 -9.64
CA TYR A 314 -13.75 -18.10 -9.78
C TYR A 314 -14.87 -17.04 -9.88
N MET A 315 -15.88 -17.27 -10.73
CA MET A 315 -17.00 -16.36 -10.87
C MET A 315 -17.85 -16.24 -9.61
N ASN A 316 -18.03 -17.34 -8.85
CA ASN A 316 -18.68 -17.30 -7.54
C ASN A 316 -17.92 -16.41 -6.54
N LEU A 317 -16.59 -16.53 -6.51
CA LEU A 317 -15.73 -15.68 -5.64
C LEU A 317 -15.75 -14.21 -6.07
N LEU A 318 -15.80 -13.94 -7.39
CA LEU A 318 -15.90 -12.58 -7.93
C LEU A 318 -17.24 -11.95 -7.56
N ASP A 319 -18.34 -12.71 -7.66
CA ASP A 319 -19.67 -12.22 -7.27
C ASP A 319 -19.70 -11.88 -5.78
N VAL A 320 -19.22 -12.77 -4.90
CA VAL A 320 -19.09 -12.51 -3.46
C VAL A 320 -18.28 -11.24 -3.19
N PHE A 321 -17.17 -11.04 -3.91
CA PHE A 321 -16.33 -9.86 -3.77
C PHE A 321 -17.10 -8.60 -4.16
N ILE A 322 -17.77 -8.58 -5.32
CA ILE A 322 -18.54 -7.44 -5.80
C ILE A 322 -19.70 -7.11 -4.85
N GLN A 323 -20.40 -8.12 -4.35
CA GLN A 323 -21.47 -7.94 -3.37
C GLN A 323 -20.95 -7.35 -2.07
N SER A 324 -19.81 -7.81 -1.56
CA SER A 324 -19.16 -7.27 -0.36
C SER A 324 -18.74 -5.81 -0.54
N VAL A 325 -18.20 -5.46 -1.72
CA VAL A 325 -17.91 -4.07 -2.08
C VAL A 325 -19.17 -3.22 -2.07
N LYS A 326 -20.21 -3.64 -2.77
CA LYS A 326 -21.48 -2.88 -2.90
C LYS A 326 -22.22 -2.73 -1.56
N ALA A 327 -22.13 -3.73 -0.68
CA ALA A 327 -22.72 -3.67 0.66
C ALA A 327 -22.13 -2.56 1.52
N GLN A 328 -20.83 -2.33 1.41
CA GLN A 328 -20.12 -1.29 2.17
C GLN A 328 -20.02 0.04 1.42
N ASN A 329 -20.03 0.02 0.09
CA ASN A 329 -19.86 1.18 -0.79
C ASN A 329 -20.93 1.18 -1.89
N PRO A 330 -22.22 1.44 -1.56
CA PRO A 330 -23.35 1.28 -2.47
C PRO A 330 -23.33 2.22 -3.68
N ASN A 331 -22.57 3.31 -3.61
CA ASN A 331 -22.44 4.27 -4.70
C ASN A 331 -21.26 3.97 -5.62
N ALA A 332 -20.35 3.07 -5.26
CA ALA A 332 -19.22 2.69 -6.09
C ALA A 332 -19.68 1.83 -7.26
N GLU A 333 -19.19 2.14 -8.45
CA GLU A 333 -19.35 1.32 -9.64
C GLU A 333 -18.12 0.42 -9.82
N VAL A 334 -18.28 -0.69 -10.53
CA VAL A 334 -17.23 -1.72 -10.61
C VAL A 334 -16.80 -1.93 -12.05
N LEU A 335 -15.48 -1.92 -12.27
CA LEU A 335 -14.82 -2.31 -13.51
C LEU A 335 -13.97 -3.55 -13.24
N VAL A 336 -14.26 -4.66 -13.92
CA VAL A 336 -13.47 -5.88 -13.82
C VAL A 336 -12.50 -5.97 -15.00
N ALA A 337 -11.21 -6.08 -14.71
CA ALA A 337 -10.20 -6.37 -15.72
C ALA A 337 -10.07 -7.88 -15.90
N THR A 338 -10.07 -8.37 -17.14
CA THR A 338 -9.74 -9.78 -17.40
C THR A 338 -8.26 -10.04 -17.07
N PRO A 339 -7.89 -11.20 -16.49
CA PRO A 339 -6.49 -11.50 -16.17
C PRO A 339 -5.64 -11.55 -17.44
N PRO A 340 -4.40 -11.01 -17.40
CA PRO A 340 -3.54 -10.99 -18.59
C PRO A 340 -3.11 -12.40 -18.98
N PRO A 341 -2.79 -12.65 -20.29
CA PRO A 341 -2.31 -13.95 -20.74
C PRO A 341 -0.97 -14.31 -20.10
N SER A 342 -0.82 -15.60 -19.75
CA SER A 342 0.37 -16.14 -19.08
C SER A 342 0.68 -17.57 -19.55
N LEU A 343 1.83 -18.12 -19.17
CA LEU A 343 2.19 -19.52 -19.44
C LEU A 343 2.41 -20.32 -18.16
N PHE A 344 1.81 -21.51 -18.09
CA PHE A 344 2.20 -22.51 -17.12
C PHE A 344 3.62 -23.04 -17.41
N LYS A 345 4.44 -23.16 -16.38
CA LYS A 345 5.83 -23.66 -16.48
C LYS A 345 6.62 -23.00 -17.61
N ARG A 346 6.32 -21.74 -17.94
CA ARG A 346 6.92 -20.94 -19.01
C ARG A 346 6.74 -21.52 -20.44
N ARG A 347 5.87 -22.50 -20.62
CA ARG A 347 5.74 -23.25 -21.89
C ARG A 347 4.29 -23.39 -22.36
N TYR A 348 3.38 -23.74 -21.48
CA TYR A 348 2.01 -24.09 -21.85
C TYR A 348 1.07 -22.90 -21.71
N PRO A 349 0.24 -22.59 -22.70
CA PRO A 349 -0.77 -21.52 -22.59
C PRO A 349 -1.68 -21.74 -21.38
N ASN A 350 -1.97 -20.68 -20.65
CA ASN A 350 -2.85 -20.71 -19.51
C ASN A 350 -4.31 -20.58 -19.97
N THR A 351 -4.97 -21.74 -20.15
CA THR A 351 -6.38 -21.79 -20.59
C THR A 351 -7.36 -21.30 -19.53
N PHE A 352 -7.01 -21.38 -18.25
CA PHE A 352 -7.88 -20.86 -17.18
C PHE A 352 -8.07 -19.35 -17.30
N CYS A 353 -7.01 -18.59 -17.62
CA CYS A 353 -7.17 -17.14 -17.88
C CYS A 353 -8.09 -16.87 -19.07
N ALA A 354 -8.08 -17.73 -20.12
CA ALA A 354 -9.00 -17.63 -21.25
C ALA A 354 -10.45 -17.85 -20.82
N ASP A 355 -10.68 -18.90 -20.02
CA ASP A 355 -12.01 -19.24 -19.51
C ASP A 355 -12.54 -18.15 -18.57
N TYR A 356 -11.67 -17.58 -17.71
CA TYR A 356 -12.05 -16.45 -16.84
C TYR A 356 -12.41 -15.22 -17.67
N ALA A 357 -11.58 -14.85 -18.65
CA ALA A 357 -11.86 -13.70 -19.51
C ALA A 357 -13.22 -13.82 -20.21
N LYS A 358 -13.52 -15.01 -20.77
CA LYS A 358 -14.81 -15.31 -21.39
C LYS A 358 -15.96 -15.13 -20.40
N ASN A 359 -15.89 -15.79 -19.23
CA ASN A 359 -16.98 -15.76 -18.24
C ASN A 359 -17.18 -14.37 -17.63
N ILE A 360 -16.11 -13.60 -17.38
CA ILE A 360 -16.18 -12.20 -16.93
C ILE A 360 -16.97 -11.37 -17.93
N ILE A 361 -16.71 -11.53 -19.23
CA ILE A 361 -17.43 -10.77 -20.28
C ILE A 361 -18.89 -11.21 -20.36
N GLU A 362 -19.17 -12.51 -20.36
CA GLU A 362 -20.52 -13.06 -20.50
C GLU A 362 -21.44 -12.71 -19.31
N LYS A 363 -20.87 -12.57 -18.10
CA LYS A 363 -21.63 -12.29 -16.87
C LYS A 363 -21.72 -10.80 -16.50
N ALA A 364 -21.13 -9.93 -17.30
CA ALA A 364 -21.02 -8.50 -16.99
C ALA A 364 -22.37 -7.81 -16.77
N GLU A 365 -23.36 -8.07 -17.63
CA GLU A 365 -24.68 -7.48 -17.49
C GLU A 365 -25.46 -8.05 -16.29
N GLU A 366 -25.42 -9.38 -16.11
CA GLU A 366 -26.11 -10.07 -15.02
C GLU A 366 -25.62 -9.61 -13.63
N LEU A 367 -24.31 -9.47 -13.47
CA LEU A 367 -23.68 -9.06 -12.21
C LEU A 367 -23.47 -7.55 -12.08
N ASN A 368 -23.88 -6.78 -13.09
CA ASN A 368 -23.85 -5.31 -13.12
C ASN A 368 -22.47 -4.72 -12.82
N TYR A 369 -21.48 -5.08 -13.66
CA TYR A 369 -20.15 -4.46 -13.72
C TYR A 369 -19.74 -4.18 -15.17
N ALA A 370 -18.81 -3.25 -15.37
CA ALA A 370 -18.17 -3.04 -16.67
C ALA A 370 -16.91 -3.92 -16.80
N VAL A 371 -16.46 -4.16 -18.04
CA VAL A 371 -15.28 -4.99 -18.30
C VAL A 371 -14.24 -4.24 -19.10
N TRP A 372 -12.99 -4.35 -18.65
CA TRP A 372 -11.81 -4.05 -19.46
C TRP A 372 -11.13 -5.35 -19.86
N ASP A 373 -11.21 -5.68 -21.17
CA ASP A 373 -10.66 -6.93 -21.70
C ASP A 373 -9.15 -6.83 -21.97
N LEU A 374 -8.36 -6.84 -20.88
CA LEU A 374 -6.89 -6.88 -20.94
C LEU A 374 -6.38 -8.15 -21.62
N TYR A 375 -7.05 -9.29 -21.41
CA TYR A 375 -6.66 -10.58 -21.98
C TYR A 375 -6.53 -10.51 -23.50
N SER A 376 -7.57 -10.06 -24.18
CA SER A 376 -7.59 -9.95 -25.65
C SER A 376 -6.65 -8.86 -26.16
N GLN A 377 -6.52 -7.72 -25.45
CA GLN A 377 -5.63 -6.63 -25.82
C GLN A 377 -4.14 -7.06 -25.79
N PHE A 378 -3.78 -8.02 -24.95
CA PHE A 378 -2.46 -8.62 -24.90
C PHE A 378 -2.32 -9.91 -25.74
N GLY A 379 -3.25 -10.14 -26.67
CA GLY A 379 -3.20 -11.17 -27.69
C GLY A 379 -3.76 -12.52 -27.29
N GLY A 380 -4.48 -12.59 -26.17
CA GLY A 380 -5.20 -13.79 -25.73
C GLY A 380 -4.28 -14.99 -25.50
N LEU A 381 -4.82 -16.20 -25.68
CA LEU A 381 -4.17 -17.47 -25.35
C LEU A 381 -2.75 -17.63 -25.92
N TYR A 382 -2.49 -17.10 -27.11
CA TYR A 382 -1.21 -17.23 -27.81
C TYR A 382 -0.41 -15.93 -27.83
N GLY A 383 -0.84 -14.90 -27.10
CA GLY A 383 -0.21 -13.57 -27.09
C GLY A 383 1.16 -13.52 -26.40
N VAL A 384 1.44 -14.45 -25.48
CA VAL A 384 2.65 -14.42 -24.63
C VAL A 384 3.94 -14.45 -25.45
N GLY A 385 4.02 -15.26 -26.50
CA GLY A 385 5.20 -15.32 -27.39
C GLY A 385 5.50 -13.99 -28.06
N ARG A 386 4.48 -13.31 -28.59
CA ARG A 386 4.58 -11.98 -29.20
C ARG A 386 4.97 -10.91 -28.18
N ASN A 387 4.38 -10.96 -27.01
CA ASN A 387 4.71 -10.03 -25.91
C ASN A 387 6.16 -10.22 -25.44
N ALA A 388 6.68 -11.47 -25.43
CA ALA A 388 8.07 -11.75 -25.12
C ALA A 388 9.04 -11.16 -26.14
N GLN A 389 8.74 -11.30 -27.45
CA GLN A 389 9.54 -10.71 -28.53
C GLN A 389 9.59 -9.17 -28.45
N ARG A 390 8.51 -8.55 -27.98
CA ARG A 390 8.40 -7.10 -27.78
C ARG A 390 8.98 -6.63 -26.43
N GLY A 391 9.53 -7.53 -25.63
CA GLY A 391 10.08 -7.18 -24.31
C GLY A 391 9.02 -6.80 -23.25
N LEU A 392 7.75 -7.13 -23.48
CA LEU A 392 6.66 -6.72 -22.59
C LEU A 392 6.41 -7.69 -21.43
N ILE A 393 6.84 -8.96 -21.55
CA ILE A 393 6.62 -9.97 -20.51
C ILE A 393 7.95 -10.47 -19.93
N SER A 394 7.98 -10.71 -18.63
CA SER A 394 9.14 -11.15 -17.88
C SER A 394 9.55 -12.61 -18.24
N ARG A 395 10.72 -13.03 -17.76
CA ARG A 395 11.26 -14.37 -18.04
C ARG A 395 10.40 -15.51 -17.50
N ASP A 396 9.65 -15.27 -16.44
CA ASP A 396 8.72 -16.25 -15.85
C ASP A 396 7.48 -16.51 -16.70
N LYS A 397 7.18 -15.64 -17.68
CA LYS A 397 6.02 -15.70 -18.58
C LYS A 397 4.66 -15.58 -17.86
N VAL A 398 4.67 -14.92 -16.70
CA VAL A 398 3.52 -14.58 -15.88
C VAL A 398 3.47 -13.08 -15.66
N HIS A 399 4.54 -12.53 -15.06
CA HIS A 399 4.64 -11.10 -14.79
C HIS A 399 5.11 -10.34 -16.05
N TYR A 400 4.76 -9.09 -16.10
CA TYR A 400 5.16 -8.21 -17.19
C TYR A 400 6.42 -7.43 -16.82
N THR A 401 7.14 -6.94 -17.80
CA THR A 401 8.24 -6.00 -17.57
C THR A 401 7.68 -4.62 -17.22
N LYS A 402 8.54 -3.70 -16.79
CA LYS A 402 8.13 -2.31 -16.59
C LYS A 402 7.41 -1.77 -17.83
N ALA A 403 8.00 -1.93 -19.03
CA ALA A 403 7.39 -1.52 -20.29
C ALA A 403 6.04 -2.22 -20.56
N GLY A 404 5.89 -3.48 -20.15
CA GLY A 404 4.64 -4.22 -20.27
C GLY A 404 3.55 -3.66 -19.35
N TYR A 405 3.87 -3.35 -18.11
CA TYR A 405 2.93 -2.72 -17.17
C TYR A 405 2.59 -1.28 -17.57
N GLU A 406 3.58 -0.50 -18.03
CA GLU A 406 3.33 0.84 -18.56
C GLU A 406 2.36 0.80 -19.75
N LYS A 407 2.54 -0.16 -20.67
CA LYS A 407 1.62 -0.37 -21.79
C LYS A 407 0.20 -0.76 -21.32
N GLN A 408 0.08 -1.60 -20.28
CA GLN A 408 -1.23 -1.93 -19.69
C GLN A 408 -1.88 -0.69 -19.09
N GLY A 409 -1.11 0.13 -18.37
CA GLY A 409 -1.61 1.38 -17.79
C GLY A 409 -2.09 2.37 -18.85
N ASP A 410 -1.33 2.52 -19.94
CA ASP A 410 -1.74 3.35 -21.09
C ASP A 410 -3.09 2.90 -21.65
N LEU A 411 -3.23 1.60 -21.91
CA LEU A 411 -4.45 1.03 -22.49
C LEU A 411 -5.66 1.16 -21.56
N LEU A 412 -5.50 0.99 -20.25
CA LEU A 412 -6.59 1.17 -19.31
C LEU A 412 -7.02 2.64 -19.22
N ALA A 413 -6.07 3.56 -19.13
CA ALA A 413 -6.39 4.99 -19.09
C ALA A 413 -7.11 5.42 -20.38
N GLU A 414 -6.60 5.01 -21.55
CA GLU A 414 -7.23 5.28 -22.84
C GLU A 414 -8.64 4.67 -22.92
N ALA A 415 -8.84 3.43 -22.42
CA ALA A 415 -10.14 2.79 -22.40
C ALA A 415 -11.16 3.56 -21.53
N ILE A 416 -10.74 4.06 -20.37
CA ILE A 416 -11.60 4.88 -19.49
C ILE A 416 -11.93 6.22 -20.17
N LEU A 417 -10.93 6.92 -20.71
CA LEU A 417 -11.12 8.20 -21.38
C LEU A 417 -12.04 8.10 -22.60
N ASN A 418 -11.82 7.07 -23.45
CA ASN A 418 -12.66 6.84 -24.63
C ASN A 418 -14.11 6.51 -24.23
N ALA A 419 -14.30 5.67 -23.21
CA ALA A 419 -15.64 5.34 -22.73
C ALA A 419 -16.35 6.58 -22.15
N PHE A 420 -15.63 7.45 -21.47
CA PHE A 420 -16.14 8.73 -20.98
C PHE A 420 -16.52 9.68 -22.12
N GLN A 421 -15.71 9.79 -23.19
CA GLN A 421 -16.06 10.61 -24.36
C GLN A 421 -17.33 10.07 -25.04
N ASN A 422 -17.45 8.76 -25.22
CA ASN A 422 -18.67 8.14 -25.76
C ASN A 422 -19.90 8.45 -24.90
N TYR A 423 -19.76 8.42 -23.56
CA TYR A 423 -20.85 8.78 -22.65
C TYR A 423 -21.31 10.24 -22.85
N LYS A 424 -20.39 11.19 -23.08
CA LYS A 424 -20.75 12.59 -23.36
C LYS A 424 -21.53 12.71 -24.68
N THR A 425 -21.06 12.07 -25.74
CA THR A 425 -21.72 12.11 -27.08
C THR A 425 -23.14 11.54 -27.07
N ILE A 426 -23.44 10.56 -26.23
CA ILE A 426 -24.79 9.99 -26.10
C ILE A 426 -25.74 10.93 -25.35
N LYS A 427 -25.21 11.83 -24.53
CA LYS A 427 -26.02 12.80 -23.76
C LYS A 427 -26.35 14.08 -24.52
N GLU A 428 -25.57 14.41 -25.54
CA GLU A 428 -25.87 15.48 -26.51
C GLU A 428 -26.88 15.02 -27.54
#